data_a8083978366aa8ac47b430af6c52fd4f
#
_entry.id   a8083978366aa8ac47b430af6c52fd4f
#
_cell.length_a   1.000
_cell.length_b   1.000
_cell.length_c   1.000
_cell.angle_alpha   90.00
_cell.angle_beta   90.00
_cell.angle_gamma   90.00
#
_symmetry.space_group_name_H-M   'P 1'
#
loop_
_entity.id
_entity.type
_entity.pdbx_description
1 polymer ?
#
loop_
_entity_poly.entity_id
_entity_poly.type
_entity_poly.pdbx_seq_one_letter_code
_entity_poly.pdbx_strand_id
1 'polypeptide(L)'
;MPLLLRAKAHGLVVTGKNLRYEGSLTLGRDIMEAAGLYPLERVEVYNVTNGARFTTYVMPGSDGEVVLNGAAARMGEVGDEIIVAAYECVADPCSHVALIAIFSSNKLREVRRVPLRELLGACARQTTAQR
;
A
#
# COMPACT_ATOMS: atom_id res chain seq x y z
N MET A 1 -17.51 -9.38 7.87
CA MET A 1 -16.53 -9.23 6.77
C MET A 1 -15.27 -8.57 7.30
N PRO A 2 -14.19 -9.31 7.42
CA PRO A 2 -12.95 -8.71 7.91
C PRO A 2 -12.35 -7.75 6.89
N LEU A 3 -11.59 -6.78 7.42
CA LEU A 3 -10.82 -5.85 6.62
C LEU A 3 -9.42 -6.44 6.45
N LEU A 4 -9.10 -6.88 5.25
CA LEU A 4 -7.85 -7.59 4.97
C LEU A 4 -6.93 -6.78 4.08
N LEU A 5 -5.64 -7.03 4.18
CA LEU A 5 -4.66 -6.43 3.29
C LEU A 5 -4.96 -6.87 1.86
N ARG A 6 -5.17 -5.90 0.97
CA ARG A 6 -5.41 -6.17 -0.45
C ARG A 6 -4.12 -6.02 -1.25
N ALA A 7 -3.41 -4.93 -1.02
CA ALA A 7 -2.22 -4.61 -1.80
C ALA A 7 -1.24 -3.82 -0.93
N LYS A 8 0.04 -4.06 -1.15
CA LYS A 8 1.09 -3.37 -0.41
C LYS A 8 2.27 -3.08 -1.33
N ALA A 9 2.73 -1.83 -1.32
CA ALA A 9 3.97 -1.44 -1.98
C ALA A 9 5.03 -1.28 -0.89
N HIS A 10 6.07 -2.09 -0.95
CA HIS A 10 7.13 -2.15 0.05
C HIS A 10 8.43 -1.63 -0.53
N GLY A 11 9.19 -0.87 0.25
CA GLY A 11 10.51 -0.41 -0.17
C GLY A 11 10.52 0.85 -1.00
N LEU A 12 9.44 1.62 -0.98
CA LEU A 12 9.39 2.90 -1.69
C LEU A 12 10.21 3.95 -0.96
N VAL A 13 10.82 4.85 -1.72
CA VAL A 13 11.62 5.95 -1.18
C VAL A 13 11.00 7.27 -1.60
N VAL A 14 10.77 8.16 -0.64
CA VAL A 14 10.18 9.48 -0.90
C VAL A 14 11.12 10.30 -1.78
N THR A 15 10.60 10.80 -2.91
CA THR A 15 11.37 11.59 -3.86
C THR A 15 11.10 13.08 -3.76
N GLY A 16 10.01 13.47 -3.12
CA GLY A 16 9.67 14.88 -2.99
C GLY A 16 8.58 15.09 -1.96
N LYS A 17 8.36 16.35 -1.61
CA LYS A 17 7.26 16.71 -0.73
C LYS A 17 6.81 18.13 -1.07
N ASN A 18 5.51 18.40 -0.90
CA ASN A 18 4.95 19.70 -1.22
C ASN A 18 3.87 20.04 -0.20
N LEU A 19 4.24 20.79 0.82
CA LEU A 19 3.37 21.13 1.93
C LEU A 19 2.13 21.93 1.49
N ARG A 20 2.26 22.71 0.43
CA ARG A 20 1.20 23.60 -0.03
C ARG A 20 0.25 22.99 -1.04
N TYR A 21 0.54 21.80 -1.49
CA TYR A 21 -0.32 21.09 -2.41
C TYR A 21 -1.46 20.42 -1.64
N GLU A 22 -2.57 20.14 -2.30
CA GLU A 22 -3.67 19.42 -1.66
C GLU A 22 -3.16 18.08 -1.15
N GLY A 23 -3.65 17.69 0.04
CA GLY A 23 -3.15 16.49 0.71
C GLY A 23 -3.35 15.24 -0.09
N SER A 24 -2.29 14.46 -0.27
CA SER A 24 -2.35 13.17 -0.93
C SER A 24 -0.95 12.58 -0.97
N LEU A 25 -0.88 11.36 -1.47
CA LEU A 25 0.38 10.71 -1.80
C LEU A 25 0.43 10.56 -3.31
N THR A 26 1.36 11.24 -3.96
CA THR A 26 1.57 11.05 -5.39
C THR A 26 2.50 9.87 -5.60
N LEU A 27 2.05 8.89 -6.36
CA LEU A 27 2.86 7.75 -6.77
C LEU A 27 2.94 7.70 -8.28
N GLY A 28 4.11 7.34 -8.79
CA GLY A 28 4.26 7.14 -10.22
C GLY A 28 3.25 6.14 -10.74
N ARG A 29 2.80 6.32 -11.98
CA ARG A 29 1.84 5.40 -12.58
C ARG A 29 2.38 3.98 -12.63
N ASP A 30 3.69 3.84 -12.88
CA ASP A 30 4.36 2.55 -12.87
C ASP A 30 4.25 1.86 -11.51
N ILE A 31 4.40 2.63 -10.43
CA ILE A 31 4.30 2.09 -9.06
C ILE A 31 2.87 1.67 -8.78
N MET A 32 1.91 2.53 -9.13
CA MET A 32 0.50 2.23 -8.87
C MET A 32 0.05 0.97 -9.62
N GLU A 33 0.45 0.84 -10.88
CA GLU A 33 0.07 -0.32 -11.67
C GLU A 33 0.69 -1.60 -11.11
N ALA A 34 1.97 -1.55 -10.75
CA ALA A 34 2.66 -2.72 -10.22
C ALA A 34 2.08 -3.17 -8.88
N ALA A 35 1.68 -2.23 -8.04
CA ALA A 35 1.14 -2.52 -6.72
C ALA A 35 -0.37 -2.74 -6.71
N GLY A 36 -1.05 -2.49 -7.83
CA GLY A 36 -2.50 -2.64 -7.89
C GLY A 36 -3.26 -1.57 -7.13
N LEU A 37 -2.71 -0.37 -7.05
CA LEU A 37 -3.35 0.75 -6.36
C LEU A 37 -4.08 1.63 -7.37
N TYR A 38 -5.25 2.11 -6.99
CA TYR A 38 -6.09 2.95 -7.86
C TYR A 38 -6.00 4.42 -7.48
N PRO A 39 -6.11 5.33 -8.46
CA PRO A 39 -6.24 6.75 -8.14
C PRO A 39 -7.41 6.98 -7.20
N LEU A 40 -7.21 7.86 -6.22
CA LEU A 40 -8.18 8.21 -5.18
C LEU A 40 -8.38 7.12 -4.13
N GLU A 41 -7.70 6.01 -4.24
CA GLU A 41 -7.85 4.96 -3.24
C GLU A 41 -7.26 5.40 -1.91
N ARG A 42 -8.00 5.14 -0.83
CA ARG A 42 -7.51 5.37 0.52
C ARG A 42 -6.43 4.35 0.84
N VAL A 43 -5.31 4.84 1.36
CA VAL A 43 -4.19 3.98 1.75
C VAL A 43 -3.68 4.37 3.12
N GLU A 44 -3.00 3.43 3.75
CA GLU A 44 -2.21 3.67 4.94
C GLU A 44 -0.75 3.76 4.53
N VAL A 45 -0.04 4.71 5.11
CA VAL A 45 1.38 4.91 4.83
C VAL A 45 2.15 4.67 6.12
N TYR A 46 3.15 3.82 6.04
CA TYR A 46 4.00 3.50 7.18
C TYR A 46 5.42 3.96 6.85
N ASN A 47 5.90 4.97 7.56
CA ASN A 47 7.24 5.48 7.35
C ASN A 47 8.23 4.63 8.16
N VAL A 48 9.02 3.82 7.47
CA VAL A 48 9.96 2.92 8.10
C VAL A 48 11.09 3.69 8.79
N THR A 49 11.47 4.82 8.22
CA THR A 49 12.60 5.61 8.69
C THR A 49 12.30 6.29 10.03
N ASN A 50 11.10 6.85 10.20
CA ASN A 50 10.77 7.62 11.40
C ASN A 50 9.63 7.05 12.23
N GLY A 51 8.99 5.97 11.77
CA GLY A 51 7.91 5.32 12.51
C GLY A 51 6.55 5.97 12.38
N ALA A 52 6.41 7.05 11.62
CA ALA A 52 5.12 7.71 11.45
C ALA A 52 4.16 6.80 10.67
N ARG A 53 2.89 6.84 11.05
CA ARG A 53 1.83 6.08 10.39
C ARG A 53 0.68 7.03 10.16
N PHE A 54 0.18 7.09 8.92
CA PHE A 54 -0.90 8.01 8.59
C PHE A 54 -1.73 7.48 7.43
N THR A 55 -2.90 8.06 7.26
CA THR A 55 -3.85 7.68 6.22
C THR A 55 -3.97 8.82 5.23
N THR A 56 -3.99 8.48 3.95
CA THR A 56 -4.21 9.45 2.89
C THR A 56 -4.84 8.74 1.68
N TYR A 57 -4.80 9.35 0.52
CA TYR A 57 -5.23 8.70 -0.73
C TYR A 57 -4.16 8.92 -1.79
N VAL A 58 -4.17 8.09 -2.83
CA VAL A 58 -3.13 8.14 -3.85
C VAL A 58 -3.59 8.89 -5.09
N MET A 59 -2.65 9.62 -5.68
CA MET A 59 -2.82 10.31 -6.95
C MET A 59 -1.69 9.93 -7.88
N PRO A 60 -1.96 9.79 -9.18
CA PRO A 60 -0.92 9.38 -10.11
C PRO A 60 0.06 10.51 -10.42
N GLY A 61 1.31 10.15 -10.59
CA GLY A 61 2.39 11.06 -10.97
C GLY A 61 3.25 10.45 -12.06
N SER A 62 4.38 11.07 -12.30
CA SER A 62 5.36 10.57 -13.27
C SER A 62 6.05 9.33 -12.72
N ASP A 63 6.52 8.48 -13.61
CA ASP A 63 7.16 7.22 -13.23
C ASP A 63 8.25 7.45 -12.20
N GLY A 64 8.26 6.61 -11.17
CA GLY A 64 9.25 6.66 -10.11
C GLY A 64 9.00 7.69 -9.03
N GLU A 65 7.98 8.54 -9.15
CA GLU A 65 7.70 9.56 -8.14
C GLU A 65 7.03 8.99 -6.90
N VAL A 66 7.45 9.49 -5.75
CA VAL A 66 6.81 9.22 -4.45
C VAL A 66 6.83 10.54 -3.70
N VAL A 67 5.71 11.28 -3.75
CA VAL A 67 5.65 12.65 -3.24
C VAL A 67 4.61 12.76 -2.13
N LEU A 68 5.04 13.28 -0.98
CA LEU A 68 4.14 13.54 0.14
C LEU A 68 3.59 14.96 0.01
N ASN A 69 2.27 15.08 -0.11
CA ASN A 69 1.60 16.36 -0.34
C ASN A 69 0.77 16.81 0.85
N GLY A 70 0.69 18.12 1.04
CA GLY A 70 -0.14 18.70 2.08
C GLY A 70 0.27 18.23 3.46
N ALA A 71 -0.69 17.83 4.27
CA ALA A 71 -0.43 17.36 5.63
C ALA A 71 0.51 16.16 5.66
N ALA A 72 0.47 15.30 4.65
CA ALA A 72 1.36 14.15 4.58
C ALA A 72 2.83 14.58 4.49
N ALA A 73 3.10 15.76 3.95
CA ALA A 73 4.46 16.28 3.83
C ALA A 73 5.12 16.50 5.19
N ARG A 74 4.32 16.60 6.25
CA ARG A 74 4.87 16.74 7.61
C ARG A 74 5.27 15.41 8.22
N MET A 75 4.92 14.30 7.57
CA MET A 75 5.11 12.96 8.12
C MET A 75 6.36 12.28 7.60
N GLY A 76 7.14 12.93 6.75
CA GLY A 76 8.35 12.35 6.22
C GLY A 76 9.21 13.34 5.48
N GLU A 77 10.41 12.89 5.13
CA GLU A 77 11.40 13.67 4.39
C GLU A 77 11.79 12.93 3.12
N VAL A 78 12.33 13.67 2.16
CA VAL A 78 12.91 13.05 0.96
C VAL A 78 13.98 12.07 1.39
N GLY A 79 13.95 10.89 0.82
CA GLY A 79 14.88 9.82 1.18
C GLY A 79 14.33 8.82 2.19
N ASP A 80 13.22 9.13 2.85
CA ASP A 80 12.61 8.18 3.79
C ASP A 80 12.07 6.98 3.06
N GLU A 81 12.18 5.83 3.70
CA GLU A 81 11.58 4.59 3.18
C GLU A 81 10.16 4.47 3.71
N ILE A 82 9.21 4.20 2.83
CA ILE A 82 7.81 4.05 3.22
C ILE A 82 7.19 2.78 2.65
N ILE A 83 6.13 2.34 3.32
CA ILE A 83 5.28 1.25 2.88
C ILE A 83 3.89 1.86 2.65
N VAL A 84 3.25 1.49 1.54
CA VAL A 84 1.89 1.94 1.24
C VAL A 84 1.00 0.71 1.18
N ALA A 85 -0.08 0.70 1.97
CA ALA A 85 -0.95 -0.47 2.10
C ALA A 85 -2.40 -0.09 1.86
N ALA A 86 -3.10 -0.92 1.08
CA ALA A 86 -4.52 -0.78 0.84
C ALA A 86 -5.26 -2.01 1.38
N TYR A 87 -6.46 -1.80 1.91
CA TYR A 87 -7.24 -2.82 2.57
C TYR A 87 -8.63 -2.89 1.96
N GLU A 88 -9.29 -4.02 2.10
CA GLU A 88 -10.66 -4.19 1.62
C GLU A 88 -11.44 -5.11 2.53
N CYS A 89 -12.75 -4.89 2.60
CA CYS A 89 -13.65 -5.80 3.30
C CYS A 89 -13.89 -7.03 2.43
N VAL A 90 -13.71 -8.21 2.98
CA VAL A 90 -13.73 -9.46 2.22
C VAL A 90 -14.82 -10.37 2.74
N ALA A 91 -15.77 -10.74 1.86
CA ALA A 91 -16.87 -11.62 2.24
C ALA A 91 -16.40 -13.06 2.44
N ASP A 92 -15.46 -13.52 1.62
CA ASP A 92 -14.93 -14.88 1.71
C ASP A 92 -13.41 -14.82 1.92
N PRO A 93 -12.96 -14.78 3.19
CA PRO A 93 -11.51 -14.69 3.47
C PRO A 93 -10.70 -15.82 2.85
N CYS A 94 -11.27 -17.00 2.73
CA CYS A 94 -10.51 -18.16 2.23
C CYS A 94 -10.12 -18.04 0.76
N SER A 95 -10.84 -17.23 -0.01
CA SER A 95 -10.47 -16.99 -1.40
C SER A 95 -9.56 -15.77 -1.56
N HIS A 96 -9.26 -15.07 -0.48
CA HIS A 96 -8.52 -13.81 -0.56
C HIS A 96 -7.04 -14.04 -0.88
N VAL A 97 -6.51 -13.19 -1.76
CA VAL A 97 -5.10 -13.18 -2.10
C VAL A 97 -4.60 -11.74 -1.99
N ALA A 98 -3.61 -11.51 -1.16
CA ALA A 98 -2.98 -10.20 -1.04
C ALA A 98 -1.87 -10.07 -2.09
N LEU A 99 -1.72 -8.86 -2.64
CA LEU A 99 -0.67 -8.57 -3.60
C LEU A 99 0.39 -7.72 -2.91
N ILE A 100 1.65 -8.16 -2.94
CA ILE A 100 2.75 -7.42 -2.36
C ILE A 100 3.77 -7.12 -3.45
N ALA A 101 3.95 -5.83 -3.74
CA ALA A 101 4.93 -5.38 -4.71
C ALA A 101 6.15 -4.84 -3.96
N ILE A 102 7.32 -5.35 -4.30
CA ILE A 102 8.57 -4.98 -3.64
C ILE A 102 9.40 -4.14 -4.59
N PHE A 103 9.82 -2.97 -4.11
CA PHE A 103 10.55 -1.99 -4.90
C PHE A 103 11.95 -1.79 -4.32
N SER A 104 12.86 -1.37 -5.19
CA SER A 104 14.18 -0.89 -4.82
C SER A 104 14.48 0.32 -5.70
N SER A 105 14.83 1.46 -5.09
CA SER A 105 14.99 2.72 -5.80
C SER A 105 13.76 3.03 -6.66
N ASN A 106 12.59 2.76 -6.11
CA ASN A 106 11.29 2.97 -6.74
C ASN A 106 11.08 2.21 -8.05
N LYS A 107 11.85 1.15 -8.26
CA LYS A 107 11.67 0.25 -9.40
C LYS A 107 11.23 -1.10 -8.90
N LEU A 108 10.27 -1.69 -9.60
CA LEU A 108 9.72 -2.97 -9.20
C LEU A 108 10.79 -4.06 -9.28
N ARG A 109 10.92 -4.83 -8.21
CA ARG A 109 11.82 -5.96 -8.13
C ARG A 109 11.07 -7.28 -8.19
N GLU A 110 9.92 -7.34 -7.50
CA GLU A 110 9.24 -8.59 -7.30
C GLU A 110 7.78 -8.33 -6.97
N VAL A 111 6.89 -9.21 -7.43
CA VAL A 111 5.48 -9.22 -7.02
C VAL A 111 5.21 -10.57 -6.39
N ARG A 112 4.66 -10.55 -5.18
CA ARG A 112 4.26 -11.75 -4.46
C ARG A 112 2.76 -11.77 -4.30
N ARG A 113 2.18 -12.95 -4.46
CA ARG A 113 0.78 -13.18 -4.16
C ARG A 113 0.73 -14.05 -2.92
N VAL A 114 -0.03 -13.61 -1.92
CA VAL A 114 -0.12 -14.29 -0.63
C VAL A 114 -1.56 -14.76 -0.45
N PRO A 115 -1.86 -16.02 -0.79
CA PRO A 115 -3.19 -16.55 -0.53
C PRO A 115 -3.40 -16.76 0.96
N LEU A 116 -4.50 -16.21 1.47
CA LEU A 116 -4.79 -16.33 2.89
C LEU A 116 -4.84 -17.78 3.34
N ARG A 117 -5.40 -18.65 2.49
CA ARG A 117 -5.57 -20.08 2.83
C ARG A 117 -4.23 -20.75 3.15
N GLU A 118 -3.13 -20.30 2.55
CA GLU A 118 -1.83 -20.91 2.80
C GLU A 118 -1.30 -20.59 4.19
N LEU A 119 -1.85 -19.58 4.84
CA LEU A 119 -1.48 -19.20 6.19
C LEU A 119 -2.32 -19.91 7.24
N LEU A 120 -3.44 -20.53 6.85
CA LEU A 120 -4.37 -21.12 7.77
C LEU A 120 -4.46 -22.64 7.73
N GLY A 121 -4.31 -23.25 6.59
CA GLY A 121 -4.39 -24.69 6.46
C GLY A 121 -5.80 -25.23 6.22
N ALA A 122 -6.78 -24.99 7.09
CA ALA A 122 -8.11 -25.58 6.99
C ALA A 122 -9.18 -24.52 6.78
N CYS A 123 -9.07 -23.76 5.73
CA CYS A 123 -9.85 -22.55 5.53
C CYS A 123 -11.35 -22.78 5.33
N ALA A 124 -11.71 -23.77 4.54
CA ALA A 124 -13.12 -24.01 4.24
C ALA A 124 -13.93 -24.35 5.50
N ARG A 125 -13.32 -25.03 6.44
CA ARG A 125 -13.99 -25.41 7.68
C ARG A 125 -14.24 -24.19 8.58
N GLN A 126 -13.35 -23.22 8.56
CA GLN A 126 -13.52 -22.03 9.36
C GLN A 126 -14.75 -21.25 8.97
N THR A 127 -14.99 -21.13 7.69
CA THR A 127 -16.14 -20.38 7.21
C THR A 127 -17.43 -20.98 7.75
N THR A 128 -17.49 -22.29 7.84
CA THR A 128 -18.66 -22.99 8.35
C THR A 128 -18.78 -22.87 9.86
N ALA A 129 -17.67 -23.02 10.55
CA ALA A 129 -17.68 -23.10 12.00
C ALA A 129 -18.08 -21.80 12.67
N GLN A 130 -18.03 -20.70 11.98
CA GLN A 130 -18.34 -19.41 12.56
C GLN A 130 -19.79 -19.01 12.43
N ARG A 131 -20.64 -19.88 11.97
CA ARG A 131 -22.08 -19.61 11.90
C ARG A 131 -22.76 -19.89 13.22
#